data_d2fdd096e9619feff3e783b01f139704
#
_entry.id   d2fdd096e9619feff3e783b01f139704
#
_cell.length_a   1.000
_cell.length_b   1.000
_cell.length_c   1.000
_cell.angle_alpha   90.00
_cell.angle_beta   90.00
_cell.angle_gamma   90.00
#
_symmetry.space_group_name_H-M   'P 1'
#
loop_
_entity.id
_entity.type
_entity.pdbx_description
1 polymer ?
#
loop_
_entity_poly.entity_id
_entity_poly.type
_entity_poly.pdbx_seq_one_letter_code
_entity_poly.pdbx_strand_id
1 'polypeptide(L)'
;ARLLESVLAADPKNFLANYETGYLLYMQERYEEAVEVLRRIKRKDSPPLYQLLGNAYDMAGDRKRAVKTYEKGLRENPDAGRLYLELGNIAYAERQYDRALACYRRGATVDPAHPSNYRSLALLYAISTEPVWTLVWGELFMNLERGSGRTSAMSETLAQTYRDNIRIEGDTAVRMTFSRNGRVAREGLRLRIPFGTAVFEVAARAALTADGIPDSLTLDVLSDMRERFVDRYFEKYDRMLFDDDAARPLMDYQRQVKEAGMMRPYNYWVLSQGFPDEFRQWRDEHTVQWQDFIAWFAAHPMSVPDP
;
A
#
# COMPACT_ATOMS: atom_id res chain seq x y z
N ALA A 1 -22.37 -26.83 -0.15
CA ALA A 1 -22.24 -27.93 0.82
C ALA A 1 -22.47 -29.31 0.13
N ARG A 2 -23.68 -29.66 -0.34
CA ARG A 2 -23.99 -30.99 -0.90
C ARG A 2 -23.03 -31.49 -1.99
N LEU A 3 -22.57 -30.60 -2.90
CA LEU A 3 -21.60 -30.96 -3.94
C LEU A 3 -20.25 -31.36 -3.35
N LEU A 4 -19.76 -30.63 -2.35
CA LEU A 4 -18.49 -30.93 -1.67
C LEU A 4 -18.57 -32.27 -0.91
N GLU A 5 -19.71 -32.54 -0.25
CA GLU A 5 -19.97 -33.81 0.42
C GLU A 5 -19.91 -35.00 -0.53
N SER A 6 -20.53 -34.87 -1.73
CA SER A 6 -20.49 -35.94 -2.74
C SER A 6 -19.09 -36.17 -3.30
N VAL A 7 -18.29 -35.09 -3.50
CA VAL A 7 -16.89 -35.21 -3.92
C VAL A 7 -16.04 -35.88 -2.84
N LEU A 8 -16.21 -35.50 -1.58
CA LEU A 8 -15.46 -36.07 -0.46
C LEU A 8 -15.87 -37.53 -0.15
N ALA A 9 -17.13 -37.90 -0.44
CA ALA A 9 -17.56 -39.29 -0.37
C ALA A 9 -16.85 -40.18 -1.40
N ALA A 10 -16.62 -39.67 -2.61
CA ALA A 10 -15.91 -40.36 -3.68
C ALA A 10 -14.37 -40.32 -3.50
N ASP A 11 -13.84 -39.16 -3.09
CA ASP A 11 -12.41 -38.93 -2.85
C ASP A 11 -12.19 -38.11 -1.56
N PRO A 12 -12.04 -38.77 -0.40
CA PRO A 12 -11.84 -38.11 0.88
C PRO A 12 -10.55 -37.27 0.96
N LYS A 13 -9.60 -37.45 0.03
CA LYS A 13 -8.33 -36.72 -0.02
C LYS A 13 -8.32 -35.62 -1.07
N ASN A 14 -9.45 -35.39 -1.76
CA ASN A 14 -9.55 -34.32 -2.74
C ASN A 14 -9.12 -32.97 -2.16
N PHE A 15 -8.05 -32.39 -2.72
CA PHE A 15 -7.49 -31.15 -2.22
C PHE A 15 -8.51 -30.01 -2.23
N LEU A 16 -9.12 -29.77 -3.41
CA LEU A 16 -10.02 -28.64 -3.60
C LEU A 16 -11.25 -28.75 -2.69
N ALA A 17 -11.86 -29.94 -2.62
CA ALA A 17 -13.05 -30.16 -1.81
C ALA A 17 -12.76 -29.97 -0.30
N ASN A 18 -11.62 -30.44 0.21
CA ASN A 18 -11.21 -30.20 1.59
C ASN A 18 -10.89 -28.73 1.85
N TYR A 19 -10.20 -28.05 0.92
CA TYR A 19 -9.88 -26.63 1.03
C TYR A 19 -11.14 -25.78 1.09
N GLU A 20 -12.06 -25.98 0.14
CA GLU A 20 -13.36 -25.27 0.08
C GLU A 20 -14.23 -25.56 1.31
N THR A 21 -14.22 -26.81 1.81
CA THR A 21 -14.93 -27.16 3.05
C THR A 21 -14.34 -26.38 4.23
N GLY A 22 -13.02 -26.34 4.37
CA GLY A 22 -12.35 -25.57 5.40
C GLY A 22 -12.62 -24.06 5.28
N TYR A 23 -12.65 -23.54 4.06
CA TYR A 23 -12.99 -22.14 3.81
C TYR A 23 -14.44 -21.82 4.21
N LEU A 24 -15.41 -22.66 3.84
CA LEU A 24 -16.80 -22.48 4.22
C LEU A 24 -17.00 -22.56 5.74
N LEU A 25 -16.32 -23.48 6.40
CA LEU A 25 -16.35 -23.57 7.89
C LEU A 25 -15.76 -22.31 8.51
N TYR A 26 -14.63 -21.80 7.99
CA TYR A 26 -14.03 -20.55 8.42
C TYR A 26 -15.01 -19.36 8.27
N MET A 27 -15.65 -19.24 7.11
CA MET A 27 -16.66 -18.19 6.85
C MET A 27 -17.91 -18.30 7.72
N GLN A 28 -18.20 -19.49 8.28
CA GLN A 28 -19.26 -19.75 9.25
C GLN A 28 -18.79 -19.56 10.71
N GLU A 29 -17.56 -19.04 10.92
CA GLU A 29 -16.95 -18.86 12.22
C GLU A 29 -16.73 -20.18 13.02
N ARG A 30 -16.78 -21.32 12.32
CA ARG A 30 -16.56 -22.67 12.88
C ARG A 30 -15.07 -23.01 12.78
N TYR A 31 -14.26 -22.23 13.49
CA TYR A 31 -12.80 -22.22 13.30
C TYR A 31 -12.11 -23.52 13.66
N GLU A 32 -12.50 -24.17 14.76
CA GLU A 32 -11.94 -25.44 15.20
C GLU A 32 -12.22 -26.55 14.17
N GLU A 33 -13.41 -26.58 13.59
CA GLU A 33 -13.75 -27.54 12.55
C GLU A 33 -13.01 -27.23 11.24
N ALA A 34 -12.84 -25.97 10.89
CA ALA A 34 -12.01 -25.55 9.77
C ALA A 34 -10.57 -26.06 9.94
N VAL A 35 -9.98 -25.89 11.11
CA VAL A 35 -8.65 -26.42 11.46
C VAL A 35 -8.59 -27.94 11.28
N GLU A 36 -9.60 -28.69 11.76
CA GLU A 36 -9.62 -30.15 11.65
C GLU A 36 -9.63 -30.63 10.20
N VAL A 37 -10.34 -29.94 9.31
CA VAL A 37 -10.36 -30.26 7.88
C VAL A 37 -9.06 -29.87 7.20
N LEU A 38 -8.63 -28.62 7.38
CA LEU A 38 -7.47 -28.05 6.66
C LEU A 38 -6.14 -28.72 7.05
N ARG A 39 -5.93 -29.09 8.31
CA ARG A 39 -4.67 -29.74 8.77
C ARG A 39 -4.45 -31.14 8.17
N ARG A 40 -5.48 -31.79 7.64
CA ARG A 40 -5.38 -33.10 6.99
C ARG A 40 -4.82 -33.00 5.56
N ILE A 41 -4.89 -31.81 4.97
CA ILE A 41 -4.38 -31.55 3.62
C ILE A 41 -2.86 -31.59 3.65
N LYS A 42 -2.25 -32.51 2.87
CA LYS A 42 -0.79 -32.71 2.80
C LYS A 42 -0.20 -32.06 1.56
N ARG A 43 -0.54 -30.81 1.28
CA ARG A 43 -0.01 -30.06 0.14
C ARG A 43 0.93 -28.97 0.66
N LYS A 44 2.16 -28.91 0.13
CA LYS A 44 3.19 -27.97 0.59
C LYS A 44 3.31 -26.73 -0.28
N ASP A 45 2.99 -26.84 -1.56
CA ASP A 45 3.07 -25.79 -2.59
C ASP A 45 1.79 -24.92 -2.66
N SER A 46 1.16 -24.64 -1.52
CA SER A 46 -0.10 -23.91 -1.49
C SER A 46 -0.08 -22.82 -0.40
N PRO A 47 0.46 -21.63 -0.68
CA PRO A 47 0.39 -20.49 0.23
C PRO A 47 -1.03 -20.17 0.73
N PRO A 48 -2.10 -20.25 -0.10
CA PRO A 48 -3.47 -20.06 0.38
C PRO A 48 -3.89 -21.05 1.47
N LEU A 49 -3.45 -22.31 1.39
CA LEU A 49 -3.74 -23.30 2.43
C LEU A 49 -3.10 -22.91 3.78
N TYR A 50 -1.81 -22.53 3.76
CA TYR A 50 -1.14 -22.08 4.99
C TYR A 50 -1.75 -20.81 5.56
N GLN A 51 -2.19 -19.90 4.69
CA GLN A 51 -2.89 -18.69 5.11
C GLN A 51 -4.22 -19.05 5.79
N LEU A 52 -5.08 -19.81 5.12
CA LEU A 52 -6.40 -20.15 5.66
C LEU A 52 -6.30 -20.97 6.96
N LEU A 53 -5.40 -21.96 7.02
CA LEU A 53 -5.19 -22.77 8.22
C LEU A 53 -4.62 -21.91 9.38
N GLY A 54 -3.70 -21.01 9.08
CA GLY A 54 -3.15 -20.09 10.08
C GLY A 54 -4.22 -19.14 10.60
N ASN A 55 -5.02 -18.55 9.70
CA ASN A 55 -6.14 -17.68 10.06
C ASN A 55 -7.17 -18.44 10.94
N ALA A 56 -7.48 -19.69 10.59
CA ALA A 56 -8.39 -20.50 11.38
C ALA A 56 -7.82 -20.78 12.80
N TYR A 57 -6.52 -21.03 12.93
CA TYR A 57 -5.88 -21.14 14.25
C TYR A 57 -5.94 -19.83 15.05
N ASP A 58 -5.66 -18.68 14.41
CA ASP A 58 -5.69 -17.38 15.11
C ASP A 58 -7.09 -17.03 15.59
N MET A 59 -8.10 -17.25 14.75
CA MET A 59 -9.51 -17.02 15.08
C MET A 59 -10.04 -18.01 16.12
N ALA A 60 -9.51 -19.23 16.19
CA ALA A 60 -9.76 -20.21 17.26
C ALA A 60 -8.99 -19.88 18.56
N GLY A 61 -8.26 -18.77 18.62
CA GLY A 61 -7.49 -18.35 19.80
C GLY A 61 -6.10 -18.98 19.94
N ASP A 62 -5.67 -19.83 19.01
CA ASP A 62 -4.34 -20.46 19.03
C ASP A 62 -3.33 -19.73 18.14
N ARG A 63 -3.02 -18.49 18.52
CA ARG A 63 -2.05 -17.65 17.84
C ARG A 63 -0.67 -18.28 17.68
N LYS A 64 -0.24 -19.09 18.64
CA LYS A 64 1.04 -19.78 18.55
C LYS A 64 1.09 -20.79 17.40
N ARG A 65 -0.01 -21.53 17.17
CA ARG A 65 -0.11 -22.43 16.01
C ARG A 65 -0.29 -21.67 14.71
N ALA A 66 -0.99 -20.54 14.71
CA ALA A 66 -1.12 -19.68 13.56
C ALA A 66 0.27 -19.23 13.06
N VAL A 67 1.09 -18.63 13.94
CA VAL A 67 2.46 -18.20 13.60
C VAL A 67 3.29 -19.36 13.06
N LYS A 68 3.30 -20.50 13.74
CA LYS A 68 4.05 -21.70 13.26
C LYS A 68 3.57 -22.18 11.90
N THR A 69 2.27 -22.01 11.59
CA THR A 69 1.69 -22.40 10.31
C THR A 69 2.17 -21.48 9.20
N TYR A 70 2.14 -20.16 9.42
CA TYR A 70 2.66 -19.19 8.44
C TYR A 70 4.17 -19.36 8.21
N GLU A 71 4.95 -19.50 9.28
CA GLU A 71 6.40 -19.75 9.18
C GLU A 71 6.71 -21.06 8.43
N LYS A 72 5.91 -22.12 8.65
CA LYS A 72 6.04 -23.35 7.87
C LYS A 72 5.71 -23.10 6.41
N GLY A 73 4.64 -22.36 6.12
CA GLY A 73 4.28 -21.98 4.76
C GLY A 73 5.39 -21.21 4.05
N LEU A 74 6.06 -20.29 4.75
CA LEU A 74 7.19 -19.51 4.22
C LEU A 74 8.46 -20.32 4.01
N ARG A 75 8.68 -21.39 4.76
CA ARG A 75 9.81 -22.32 4.46
C ARG A 75 9.60 -23.11 3.17
N GLU A 76 8.34 -23.41 2.85
CA GLU A 76 7.98 -24.13 1.63
C GLU A 76 7.74 -23.17 0.43
N ASN A 77 7.37 -21.93 0.70
CA ASN A 77 7.01 -20.91 -0.29
C ASN A 77 7.56 -19.53 0.17
N PRO A 78 8.85 -19.25 0.01
CA PRO A 78 9.50 -18.06 0.58
C PRO A 78 9.08 -16.74 -0.07
N ASP A 79 8.45 -16.79 -1.24
CA ASP A 79 7.91 -15.68 -2.02
C ASP A 79 6.42 -15.39 -1.73
N ALA A 80 5.81 -16.10 -0.79
CA ALA A 80 4.40 -15.93 -0.47
C ALA A 80 4.14 -14.66 0.36
N GLY A 81 4.02 -13.50 -0.28
CA GLY A 81 3.78 -12.20 0.35
C GLY A 81 2.57 -12.18 1.29
N ARG A 82 1.54 -12.97 0.98
CA ARG A 82 0.35 -13.13 1.84
C ARG A 82 0.66 -13.71 3.23
N LEU A 83 1.66 -14.56 3.37
CA LEU A 83 2.03 -15.14 4.67
C LEU A 83 2.84 -14.15 5.51
N TYR A 84 3.66 -13.33 4.87
CA TYR A 84 4.29 -12.19 5.54
C TYR A 84 3.26 -11.17 6.03
N LEU A 85 2.20 -10.93 5.24
CA LEU A 85 1.08 -10.07 5.65
C LEU A 85 0.48 -10.56 6.97
N GLU A 86 0.17 -11.86 7.08
CA GLU A 86 -0.46 -12.40 8.29
C GLU A 86 0.47 -12.37 9.50
N LEU A 87 1.75 -12.65 9.33
CA LEU A 87 2.75 -12.47 10.41
C LEU A 87 2.84 -11.00 10.83
N GLY A 88 2.78 -10.08 9.88
CA GLY A 88 2.73 -8.65 10.15
C GLY A 88 1.47 -8.23 10.91
N ASN A 89 0.31 -8.78 10.54
CA ASN A 89 -0.97 -8.52 11.22
C ASN A 89 -0.94 -8.97 12.68
N ILE A 90 -0.37 -10.15 12.96
CA ILE A 90 -0.17 -10.64 14.35
C ILE A 90 0.78 -9.71 15.11
N ALA A 91 1.91 -9.34 14.52
CA ALA A 91 2.86 -8.45 15.16
C ALA A 91 2.24 -7.07 15.46
N TYR A 92 1.43 -6.53 14.53
CA TYR A 92 0.69 -5.29 14.72
C TYR A 92 -0.31 -5.39 15.89
N ALA A 93 -1.09 -6.48 15.95
CA ALA A 93 -2.04 -6.72 17.05
C ALA A 93 -1.34 -6.85 18.42
N GLU A 94 -0.09 -7.32 18.42
CA GLU A 94 0.76 -7.40 19.62
C GLU A 94 1.53 -6.09 19.90
N ARG A 95 1.29 -5.03 19.12
CA ARG A 95 2.00 -3.73 19.19
C ARG A 95 3.51 -3.80 18.94
N GLN A 96 3.95 -4.87 18.27
CA GLN A 96 5.35 -5.05 17.81
C GLN A 96 5.52 -4.37 16.45
N TYR A 97 5.42 -3.04 16.41
CA TYR A 97 5.32 -2.27 15.18
C TYR A 97 6.54 -2.42 14.26
N ASP A 98 7.74 -2.48 14.81
CA ASP A 98 8.96 -2.71 14.01
C ASP A 98 8.95 -4.08 13.32
N ARG A 99 8.45 -5.10 14.02
CA ARG A 99 8.29 -6.45 13.45
C ARG A 99 7.21 -6.48 12.39
N ALA A 100 6.08 -5.81 12.62
CA ALA A 100 5.01 -5.67 11.62
C ALA A 100 5.54 -4.99 10.35
N LEU A 101 6.28 -3.87 10.51
CA LEU A 101 6.91 -3.16 9.42
C LEU A 101 7.85 -4.05 8.61
N ALA A 102 8.73 -4.81 9.30
CA ALA A 102 9.66 -5.73 8.64
C ALA A 102 8.93 -6.83 7.85
N CYS A 103 7.85 -7.39 8.42
CA CYS A 103 7.03 -8.40 7.74
C CYS A 103 6.34 -7.82 6.50
N TYR A 104 5.64 -6.69 6.60
CA TYR A 104 4.97 -6.07 5.46
C TYR A 104 5.94 -5.66 4.35
N ARG A 105 7.09 -5.08 4.70
CA ARG A 105 8.16 -4.76 3.73
C ARG A 105 8.66 -6.01 3.02
N ARG A 106 8.96 -7.07 3.78
CA ARG A 106 9.39 -8.32 3.17
C ARG A 106 8.33 -8.89 2.25
N GLY A 107 7.05 -8.85 2.66
CA GLY A 107 5.92 -9.27 1.83
C GLY A 107 5.79 -8.47 0.53
N ALA A 108 5.94 -7.15 0.58
CA ALA A 108 5.93 -6.29 -0.60
C ALA A 108 7.14 -6.53 -1.53
N THR A 109 8.30 -6.89 -0.96
CA THR A 109 9.51 -7.20 -1.74
C THR A 109 9.38 -8.53 -2.47
N VAL A 110 8.93 -9.61 -1.80
CA VAL A 110 8.90 -10.96 -2.40
C VAL A 110 7.68 -11.23 -3.27
N ASP A 111 6.63 -10.43 -3.12
CA ASP A 111 5.38 -10.53 -3.89
C ASP A 111 4.89 -9.10 -4.23
N PRO A 112 5.57 -8.43 -5.18
CA PRO A 112 5.28 -7.04 -5.52
C PRO A 112 3.86 -6.82 -6.07
N ALA A 113 3.22 -7.87 -6.58
CA ALA A 113 1.86 -7.82 -7.10
C ALA A 113 0.78 -7.93 -6.00
N HIS A 114 1.14 -8.20 -4.73
CA HIS A 114 0.19 -8.38 -3.64
C HIS A 114 -0.10 -7.06 -2.90
N PRO A 115 -1.21 -6.35 -3.19
CA PRO A 115 -1.42 -4.97 -2.75
C PRO A 115 -1.59 -4.82 -1.23
N SER A 116 -2.02 -5.87 -0.52
CA SER A 116 -2.34 -5.77 0.91
C SER A 116 -1.13 -5.43 1.79
N ASN A 117 0.09 -5.85 1.40
CA ASN A 117 1.30 -5.46 2.13
C ASN A 117 1.54 -3.95 2.05
N TYR A 118 1.37 -3.36 0.87
CA TYR A 118 1.49 -1.90 0.65
C TYR A 118 0.47 -1.12 1.46
N ARG A 119 -0.78 -1.58 1.46
CA ARG A 119 -1.83 -0.97 2.29
C ARG A 119 -1.48 -1.01 3.78
N SER A 120 -1.00 -2.16 4.27
CA SER A 120 -0.62 -2.31 5.68
C SER A 120 0.56 -1.42 6.05
N LEU A 121 1.55 -1.27 5.15
CA LEU A 121 2.65 -0.31 5.32
C LEU A 121 2.12 1.12 5.42
N ALA A 122 1.26 1.55 4.48
CA ALA A 122 0.69 2.89 4.50
C ALA A 122 -0.04 3.19 5.81
N LEU A 123 -0.89 2.29 6.27
CA LEU A 123 -1.65 2.46 7.51
C LEU A 123 -0.76 2.45 8.76
N LEU A 124 0.31 1.65 8.76
CA LEU A 124 1.27 1.65 9.87
C LEU A 124 2.06 2.97 9.93
N TYR A 125 2.45 3.52 8.78
CA TYR A 125 3.12 4.81 8.72
C TYR A 125 2.20 5.99 9.05
N ALA A 126 0.89 5.88 8.79
CA ALA A 126 -0.08 6.92 9.12
C ALA A 126 -0.16 7.24 10.62
N ILE A 127 0.19 6.26 11.48
CA ILE A 127 0.27 6.44 12.94
C ILE A 127 1.69 6.64 13.46
N SER A 128 2.65 6.85 12.58
CA SER A 128 4.07 7.01 12.91
C SER A 128 4.53 8.47 12.83
N THR A 129 5.82 8.70 13.06
CA THR A 129 6.46 10.01 12.87
C THR A 129 6.98 10.22 11.44
N GLU A 130 6.65 9.33 10.51
CA GLU A 130 7.13 9.30 9.13
C GLU A 130 5.97 9.23 8.11
N PRO A 131 4.98 10.16 8.18
CA PRO A 131 3.81 10.12 7.32
C PRO A 131 4.11 10.28 5.81
N VAL A 132 5.32 10.68 5.42
CA VAL A 132 5.75 10.64 4.02
C VAL A 132 5.58 9.23 3.42
N TRP A 133 5.86 8.20 4.20
CA TRP A 133 5.72 6.81 3.75
C TRP A 133 4.26 6.35 3.64
N THR A 134 3.32 7.02 4.34
CA THR A 134 1.88 6.82 4.09
C THR A 134 1.55 7.22 2.66
N LEU A 135 2.06 8.37 2.19
CA LEU A 135 1.83 8.84 0.84
C LEU A 135 2.42 7.87 -0.19
N VAL A 136 3.66 7.44 0.00
CA VAL A 136 4.35 6.54 -0.93
C VAL A 136 3.66 5.16 -0.99
N TRP A 137 3.55 4.47 0.14
CA TRP A 137 2.98 3.11 0.17
C TRP A 137 1.48 3.07 -0.14
N GLY A 138 0.75 4.12 0.25
CA GLY A 138 -0.67 4.24 -0.01
C GLY A 138 -0.96 4.44 -1.50
N GLU A 139 -0.17 5.26 -2.18
CA GLU A 139 -0.33 5.49 -3.62
C GLU A 139 0.14 4.28 -4.44
N LEU A 140 1.22 3.59 -4.04
CA LEU A 140 1.60 2.30 -4.59
C LEU A 140 0.46 1.28 -4.47
N PHE A 141 -0.16 1.18 -3.28
CA PHE A 141 -1.34 0.33 -3.07
C PHE A 141 -2.48 0.68 -4.02
N MET A 142 -2.84 1.97 -4.14
CA MET A 142 -3.94 2.41 -5.00
C MET A 142 -3.70 2.07 -6.47
N ASN A 143 -2.45 2.13 -6.94
CA ASN A 143 -2.09 1.77 -8.30
C ASN A 143 -2.15 0.26 -8.56
N LEU A 144 -1.88 -0.57 -7.55
CA LEU A 144 -1.98 -2.03 -7.64
C LEU A 144 -3.42 -2.54 -7.48
N GLU A 145 -4.24 -1.84 -6.69
CA GLU A 145 -5.65 -2.19 -6.44
C GLU A 145 -6.55 -1.00 -6.77
N ARG A 146 -6.98 -0.93 -8.02
CA ARG A 146 -7.79 0.17 -8.55
C ARG A 146 -9.28 -0.08 -8.36
N GLY A 147 -10.01 0.88 -7.80
CA GLY A 147 -11.47 0.86 -7.80
C GLY A 147 -12.15 -0.02 -6.74
N SER A 148 -11.45 -0.43 -5.69
CA SER A 148 -12.05 -1.13 -4.54
C SER A 148 -12.48 -0.15 -3.45
N GLY A 149 -13.33 -0.59 -2.50
CA GLY A 149 -13.65 0.18 -1.31
C GLY A 149 -12.40 0.49 -0.46
N ARG A 150 -11.37 -0.38 -0.51
CA ARG A 150 -10.09 -0.14 0.17
C ARG A 150 -9.30 0.98 -0.49
N THR A 151 -9.38 1.10 -1.82
CA THR A 151 -8.76 2.19 -2.60
C THR A 151 -9.42 3.52 -2.27
N SER A 152 -10.76 3.56 -2.15
CA SER A 152 -11.49 4.75 -1.71
C SER A 152 -11.05 5.20 -0.31
N ALA A 153 -10.98 4.28 0.65
CA ALA A 153 -10.52 4.59 2.00
C ALA A 153 -9.05 5.08 2.02
N MET A 154 -8.19 4.56 1.15
CA MET A 154 -6.81 5.03 1.04
C MET A 154 -6.73 6.43 0.44
N SER A 155 -7.54 6.74 -0.57
CA SER A 155 -7.64 8.10 -1.13
C SER A 155 -7.95 9.15 -0.04
N GLU A 156 -8.89 8.85 0.85
CA GLU A 156 -9.20 9.71 2.00
C GLU A 156 -7.99 9.81 2.97
N THR A 157 -7.34 8.68 3.26
CA THR A 157 -6.15 8.64 4.12
C THR A 157 -5.02 9.52 3.57
N LEU A 158 -4.76 9.46 2.25
CA LEU A 158 -3.72 10.28 1.61
C LEU A 158 -4.06 11.77 1.68
N ALA A 159 -5.29 12.14 1.37
CA ALA A 159 -5.73 13.54 1.47
C ALA A 159 -5.64 14.08 2.92
N GLN A 160 -6.04 13.26 3.90
CA GLN A 160 -5.92 13.62 5.30
C GLN A 160 -4.45 13.75 5.73
N THR A 161 -3.57 12.88 5.22
CA THR A 161 -2.12 12.96 5.48
C THR A 161 -1.54 14.30 5.01
N TYR A 162 -1.97 14.82 3.84
CA TYR A 162 -1.57 16.17 3.41
C TYR A 162 -2.10 17.26 4.35
N ARG A 163 -3.38 17.22 4.72
CA ARG A 163 -4.00 18.21 5.61
C ARG A 163 -3.35 18.25 6.99
N ASP A 164 -2.98 17.10 7.54
CA ASP A 164 -2.40 17.01 8.88
C ASP A 164 -0.95 17.52 8.92
N ASN A 165 -0.24 17.42 7.80
CA ASN A 165 1.20 17.68 7.74
C ASN A 165 1.60 18.93 6.96
N ILE A 166 0.63 19.68 6.39
CA ILE A 166 0.84 21.00 5.78
C ILE A 166 0.09 22.04 6.60
N ARG A 167 0.79 23.05 7.06
CA ARG A 167 0.22 24.21 7.74
C ARG A 167 0.56 25.47 6.96
N ILE A 168 -0.47 26.20 6.56
CA ILE A 168 -0.35 27.54 5.95
C ILE A 168 -0.44 28.56 7.09
N GLU A 169 0.59 29.35 7.28
CA GLU A 169 0.71 30.35 8.35
C GLU A 169 0.53 31.76 7.75
N GLY A 170 -0.73 32.09 7.42
CA GLY A 170 -1.08 33.31 6.68
C GLY A 170 -0.41 33.33 5.31
N ASP A 171 -0.06 34.53 4.86
CA ASP A 171 0.64 34.81 3.59
C ASP A 171 2.17 34.82 3.73
N THR A 172 2.71 34.37 4.86
CA THR A 172 4.14 34.51 5.17
C THR A 172 4.93 33.19 5.16
N ALA A 173 4.29 32.06 5.50
CA ALA A 173 5.01 30.79 5.59
C ALA A 173 4.13 29.56 5.37
N VAL A 174 4.78 28.49 4.88
CA VAL A 174 4.22 27.14 4.84
C VAL A 174 5.14 26.20 5.62
N ARG A 175 4.58 25.49 6.59
CA ARG A 175 5.26 24.46 7.35
C ARG A 175 4.81 23.07 6.88
N MET A 176 5.78 22.19 6.65
CA MET A 176 5.56 20.78 6.32
C MET A 176 6.26 19.89 7.36
N THR A 177 5.61 18.82 7.79
CA THR A 177 6.10 17.92 8.84
C THR A 177 5.81 16.45 8.48
N PHE A 178 6.33 16.00 7.35
CA PHE A 178 6.09 14.65 6.83
C PHE A 178 7.11 13.60 7.32
N SER A 179 8.18 14.04 7.98
CA SER A 179 9.19 13.14 8.52
C SER A 179 9.92 13.81 9.70
N ARG A 180 10.32 12.97 10.66
CA ARG A 180 11.26 13.37 11.74
C ARG A 180 12.64 12.79 11.53
N ASN A 181 12.83 11.93 10.53
CA ASN A 181 14.14 11.37 10.22
C ASN A 181 15.01 12.41 9.49
N GLY A 182 15.92 13.05 10.21
CA GLY A 182 16.96 13.94 9.65
C GLY A 182 18.33 13.29 9.53
N ARG A 183 18.44 11.97 9.75
CA ARG A 183 19.73 11.28 9.80
C ARG A 183 20.24 10.96 8.39
N VAL A 184 21.41 11.48 8.04
CA VAL A 184 22.18 11.05 6.88
C VAL A 184 22.96 9.78 7.28
N ALA A 185 22.67 8.68 6.59
CA ALA A 185 23.40 7.42 6.76
C ALA A 185 24.63 7.38 5.83
N ARG A 186 25.67 6.67 6.25
CA ARG A 186 26.88 6.46 5.46
C ARG A 186 27.07 4.97 5.19
N GLU A 187 27.18 4.62 3.92
CA GLU A 187 27.45 3.26 3.45
C GLU A 187 28.76 3.27 2.64
N GLY A 188 29.88 2.97 3.31
CA GLY A 188 31.22 3.12 2.73
C GLY A 188 31.52 4.58 2.40
N LEU A 189 31.76 4.88 1.10
CA LEU A 189 31.96 6.24 0.58
C LEU A 189 30.67 6.94 0.14
N ARG A 190 29.52 6.24 0.17
CA ARG A 190 28.24 6.80 -0.29
C ARG A 190 27.45 7.35 0.90
N LEU A 191 26.77 8.48 0.67
CA LEU A 191 25.83 9.05 1.63
C LEU A 191 24.42 8.70 1.18
N ARG A 192 23.60 8.21 2.12
CA ARG A 192 22.16 8.03 1.94
C ARG A 192 21.45 9.14 2.69
N ILE A 193 20.67 9.94 1.97
CA ILE A 193 19.95 11.08 2.54
C ILE A 193 18.52 10.65 2.92
N PRO A 194 17.93 11.22 3.99
CA PRO A 194 16.57 10.93 4.38
C PRO A 194 15.58 11.48 3.32
N PHE A 195 14.80 10.59 2.71
CA PHE A 195 13.86 10.98 1.66
C PHE A 195 12.83 12.01 2.17
N GLY A 196 12.27 11.80 3.37
CA GLY A 196 11.22 12.66 3.90
C GLY A 196 11.65 14.09 4.11
N THR A 197 12.68 14.32 4.93
CA THR A 197 13.11 15.67 5.32
C THR A 197 13.97 16.37 4.27
N ALA A 198 14.88 15.64 3.62
CA ALA A 198 15.86 16.27 2.72
C ALA A 198 15.36 16.37 1.27
N VAL A 199 14.37 15.56 0.86
CA VAL A 199 13.84 15.55 -0.50
C VAL A 199 12.39 15.99 -0.52
N PHE A 200 11.50 15.20 0.09
CA PHE A 200 10.06 15.40 -0.04
C PHE A 200 9.63 16.76 0.52
N GLU A 201 9.92 17.08 1.78
CA GLU A 201 9.48 18.34 2.39
C GLU A 201 10.07 19.56 1.70
N VAL A 202 11.35 19.50 1.26
CA VAL A 202 12.02 20.60 0.58
C VAL A 202 11.40 20.83 -0.82
N ALA A 203 11.27 19.77 -1.61
CA ALA A 203 10.75 19.87 -2.96
C ALA A 203 9.25 20.18 -3.00
N ALA A 204 8.45 19.55 -2.11
CA ALA A 204 7.00 19.78 -2.03
C ALA A 204 6.68 21.20 -1.55
N ARG A 205 7.42 21.73 -0.56
CA ARG A 205 7.25 23.13 -0.11
C ARG A 205 7.56 24.09 -1.26
N ALA A 206 8.68 23.91 -1.94
CA ALA A 206 9.06 24.77 -3.05
C ALA A 206 8.09 24.61 -4.26
N ALA A 207 7.44 23.48 -4.41
CA ALA A 207 6.39 23.28 -5.42
C ALA A 207 5.08 23.99 -5.03
N LEU A 208 4.69 23.88 -3.76
CA LEU A 208 3.47 24.49 -3.23
C LEU A 208 3.51 26.03 -3.27
N THR A 209 4.69 26.61 -3.02
CA THR A 209 4.85 28.07 -2.95
C THR A 209 5.43 28.69 -4.22
N ALA A 210 5.39 27.97 -5.35
CA ALA A 210 6.02 28.44 -6.60
C ALA A 210 5.37 29.74 -7.16
N ASP A 211 4.05 29.88 -7.00
CA ASP A 211 3.27 31.05 -7.44
C ASP A 211 2.82 31.92 -6.26
N GLY A 212 3.43 31.76 -5.09
CA GLY A 212 3.01 32.38 -3.84
C GLY A 212 2.44 31.36 -2.85
N ILE A 213 2.12 31.82 -1.65
CA ILE A 213 1.51 30.98 -0.62
C ILE A 213 0.01 30.89 -0.90
N PRO A 214 -0.57 29.67 -1.03
CA PRO A 214 -2.00 29.54 -1.27
C PRO A 214 -2.80 29.85 0.00
N ASP A 215 -4.04 30.34 -0.16
CA ASP A 215 -4.94 30.64 0.95
C ASP A 215 -5.41 29.36 1.69
N SER A 216 -5.53 28.24 0.95
CA SER A 216 -6.00 26.97 1.48
C SER A 216 -5.49 25.77 0.67
N LEU A 217 -5.57 24.57 1.25
CA LEU A 217 -5.25 23.32 0.58
C LEU A 217 -6.50 22.77 -0.14
N THR A 218 -6.69 23.17 -1.39
CA THR A 218 -7.71 22.62 -2.29
C THR A 218 -7.14 21.43 -3.08
N LEU A 219 -8.02 20.70 -3.76
CA LEU A 219 -7.62 19.62 -4.66
C LEU A 219 -6.71 20.12 -5.81
N ASP A 220 -7.03 21.28 -6.36
CA ASP A 220 -6.24 21.96 -7.39
C ASP A 220 -4.84 22.30 -6.89
N VAL A 221 -4.74 22.95 -5.74
CA VAL A 221 -3.46 23.35 -5.11
C VAL A 221 -2.58 22.11 -4.85
N LEU A 222 -3.17 21.04 -4.32
CA LEU A 222 -2.43 19.80 -4.09
C LEU A 222 -2.04 19.10 -5.40
N SER A 223 -2.88 19.14 -6.42
CA SER A 223 -2.58 18.60 -7.74
C SER A 223 -1.40 19.33 -8.38
N ASP A 224 -1.40 20.66 -8.38
CA ASP A 224 -0.31 21.48 -8.91
C ASP A 224 1.00 21.26 -8.14
N MET A 225 0.93 21.22 -6.80
CA MET A 225 2.08 20.91 -5.97
C MET A 225 2.68 19.54 -6.34
N ARG A 226 1.86 18.51 -6.48
CA ARG A 226 2.31 17.15 -6.81
C ARG A 226 2.93 17.07 -8.19
N GLU A 227 2.36 17.75 -9.18
CA GLU A 227 2.92 17.80 -10.52
C GLU A 227 4.30 18.47 -10.56
N ARG A 228 4.43 19.64 -9.90
CA ARG A 228 5.71 20.37 -9.77
C ARG A 228 6.72 19.62 -8.89
N PHE A 229 6.25 18.84 -7.91
CA PHE A 229 7.12 17.99 -7.12
C PHE A 229 7.82 16.93 -7.99
N VAL A 230 7.10 16.28 -8.91
CA VAL A 230 7.67 15.31 -9.84
C VAL A 230 8.79 15.94 -10.68
N ASP A 231 8.57 17.14 -11.24
CA ASP A 231 9.62 17.85 -11.99
C ASP A 231 10.87 18.07 -11.14
N ARG A 232 10.69 18.64 -9.93
CA ARG A 232 11.80 18.94 -9.03
C ARG A 232 12.55 17.69 -8.60
N TYR A 233 11.82 16.58 -8.39
CA TYR A 233 12.44 15.31 -8.06
C TYR A 233 13.40 14.86 -9.16
N PHE A 234 12.95 14.81 -10.41
CA PHE A 234 13.79 14.36 -11.53
C PHE A 234 14.89 15.36 -11.91
N GLU A 235 14.70 16.64 -11.72
CA GLU A 235 15.74 17.65 -11.94
C GLU A 235 16.90 17.55 -10.93
N LYS A 236 16.59 17.28 -9.65
CA LYS A 236 17.58 17.50 -8.56
C LYS A 236 17.93 16.25 -7.79
N TYR A 237 17.03 15.29 -7.66
CA TYR A 237 17.12 14.21 -6.66
C TYR A 237 17.21 12.81 -7.26
N ASP A 238 16.85 12.61 -8.52
CA ASP A 238 16.77 11.30 -9.19
C ASP A 238 18.04 10.44 -9.03
N ARG A 239 19.21 11.07 -9.04
CA ARG A 239 20.51 10.38 -8.93
C ARG A 239 21.02 10.22 -7.50
N MET A 240 20.30 10.71 -6.52
CA MET A 240 20.68 10.61 -5.11
C MET A 240 20.34 9.23 -4.54
N LEU A 241 21.08 8.82 -3.53
CA LEU A 241 20.79 7.61 -2.76
C LEU A 241 19.98 8.01 -1.53
N PHE A 242 18.86 7.33 -1.35
CA PHE A 242 17.97 7.57 -0.21
C PHE A 242 18.18 6.53 0.88
N ASP A 243 17.76 6.86 2.10
CA ASP A 243 17.68 5.94 3.22
C ASP A 243 16.69 4.80 2.94
N ASP A 244 15.71 5.05 2.07
CA ASP A 244 14.74 4.08 1.59
C ASP A 244 14.39 4.33 0.10
N ASP A 245 14.64 3.37 -0.74
CA ASP A 245 14.39 3.47 -2.20
C ASP A 245 12.94 3.13 -2.59
N ALA A 246 12.05 2.88 -1.63
CA ALA A 246 10.64 2.53 -1.88
C ALA A 246 9.84 3.59 -2.67
N ALA A 247 10.29 4.85 -2.66
CA ALA A 247 9.65 5.91 -3.44
C ALA A 247 9.93 5.84 -4.94
N ARG A 248 11.03 5.20 -5.39
CA ARG A 248 11.43 5.21 -6.81
C ARG A 248 10.38 4.64 -7.76
N PRO A 249 9.80 3.46 -7.52
CA PRO A 249 8.77 2.92 -8.43
C PRO A 249 7.58 3.87 -8.59
N LEU A 250 7.19 4.55 -7.51
CA LEU A 250 6.13 5.54 -7.58
C LEU A 250 6.53 6.77 -8.39
N MET A 251 7.72 7.30 -8.16
CA MET A 251 8.23 8.47 -8.90
C MET A 251 8.34 8.17 -10.39
N ASP A 252 8.87 7.01 -10.76
CA ASP A 252 8.99 6.59 -12.15
C ASP A 252 7.61 6.45 -12.81
N TYR A 253 6.63 5.91 -12.10
CA TYR A 253 5.27 5.83 -12.61
C TYR A 253 4.60 7.20 -12.74
N GLN A 254 4.76 8.09 -11.76
CA GLN A 254 4.23 9.46 -11.83
C GLN A 254 4.86 10.26 -12.99
N ARG A 255 6.14 10.02 -13.31
CA ARG A 255 6.77 10.58 -14.52
C ARG A 255 6.06 10.10 -15.79
N GLN A 256 5.79 8.80 -15.93
CA GLN A 256 5.06 8.25 -17.08
C GLN A 256 3.66 8.87 -17.20
N VAL A 257 2.93 8.99 -16.07
CA VAL A 257 1.63 9.66 -16.01
C VAL A 257 1.72 11.10 -16.50
N LYS A 258 2.76 11.82 -16.07
CA LYS A 258 2.99 13.23 -16.45
C LYS A 258 3.36 13.37 -17.93
N GLU A 259 4.28 12.56 -18.43
CA GLU A 259 4.70 12.55 -19.85
C GLU A 259 3.53 12.25 -20.80
N ALA A 260 2.54 11.47 -20.31
CA ALA A 260 1.30 11.21 -21.02
C ALA A 260 0.27 12.36 -20.95
N GLY A 261 0.55 13.44 -20.21
CA GLY A 261 -0.40 14.54 -19.98
C GLY A 261 -1.55 14.19 -19.03
N MET A 262 -1.40 13.11 -18.26
CA MET A 262 -2.45 12.57 -17.40
C MET A 262 -2.28 12.92 -15.91
N MET A 263 -1.34 13.81 -15.56
CA MET A 263 -0.99 14.05 -14.15
C MET A 263 -2.13 14.68 -13.34
N ARG A 264 -2.84 15.67 -13.92
CA ARG A 264 -3.98 16.31 -13.23
C ARG A 264 -5.11 15.32 -12.93
N PRO A 265 -5.70 14.59 -13.88
CA PRO A 265 -6.76 13.62 -13.59
C PRO A 265 -6.28 12.48 -12.67
N TYR A 266 -5.02 12.08 -12.75
CA TYR A 266 -4.42 11.12 -11.84
C TYR A 266 -4.38 11.65 -10.40
N ASN A 267 -3.90 12.86 -10.17
CA ASN A 267 -3.88 13.50 -8.85
C ASN A 267 -5.29 13.64 -8.26
N TYR A 268 -6.25 13.99 -9.12
CA TYR A 268 -7.65 14.08 -8.74
C TYR A 268 -8.24 12.74 -8.33
N TRP A 269 -7.90 11.66 -9.06
CA TRP A 269 -8.27 10.30 -8.66
C TRP A 269 -7.64 9.90 -7.33
N VAL A 270 -6.35 10.13 -7.14
CA VAL A 270 -5.61 9.79 -5.91
C VAL A 270 -6.24 10.45 -4.68
N LEU A 271 -6.71 11.69 -4.79
CA LEU A 271 -7.20 12.48 -3.66
C LEU A 271 -8.73 12.63 -3.62
N SER A 272 -9.46 11.97 -4.53
CA SER A 272 -10.90 12.15 -4.79
C SER A 272 -11.78 12.03 -3.54
N GLN A 273 -11.48 11.10 -2.63
CA GLN A 273 -12.32 10.89 -1.46
C GLN A 273 -12.09 11.91 -0.34
N GLY A 274 -10.94 12.54 -0.32
CA GLY A 274 -10.68 13.67 0.58
C GLY A 274 -11.28 14.99 0.11
N PHE A 275 -11.60 15.10 -1.19
CA PHE A 275 -12.16 16.30 -1.82
C PHE A 275 -13.32 15.93 -2.77
N PRO A 276 -14.38 15.29 -2.25
CA PRO A 276 -15.40 14.66 -3.10
C PRO A 276 -16.20 15.66 -3.94
N ASP A 277 -16.45 16.86 -3.43
CA ASP A 277 -17.21 17.88 -4.15
C ASP A 277 -16.36 18.53 -5.24
N GLU A 278 -15.11 18.90 -4.93
CA GLU A 278 -14.17 19.47 -5.90
C GLU A 278 -13.87 18.45 -7.02
N PHE A 279 -13.67 17.18 -6.66
CA PHE A 279 -13.47 16.11 -7.64
C PHE A 279 -14.68 15.92 -8.55
N ARG A 280 -15.91 15.93 -8.00
CA ARG A 280 -17.15 15.76 -8.75
C ARG A 280 -17.33 16.92 -9.73
N GLN A 281 -17.19 18.14 -9.26
CA GLN A 281 -17.30 19.34 -10.09
C GLN A 281 -16.29 19.29 -11.24
N TRP A 282 -15.00 19.07 -10.93
CA TRP A 282 -13.95 19.01 -11.94
C TRP A 282 -14.22 17.90 -12.98
N ARG A 283 -14.61 16.72 -12.57
CA ARG A 283 -14.91 15.60 -13.44
C ARG A 283 -16.07 15.89 -14.41
N ASP A 284 -17.09 16.58 -13.92
CA ASP A 284 -18.27 16.91 -14.72
C ASP A 284 -17.95 18.03 -15.74
N GLU A 285 -17.06 18.95 -15.40
CA GLU A 285 -16.55 20.01 -16.29
C GLU A 285 -15.50 19.47 -17.30
N HIS A 286 -14.80 18.39 -16.99
CA HIS A 286 -13.69 17.83 -17.78
C HIS A 286 -13.95 16.36 -18.17
N THR A 287 -15.18 16.04 -18.56
CA THR A 287 -15.61 14.66 -18.83
C THR A 287 -14.75 13.94 -19.85
N VAL A 288 -14.34 14.61 -20.94
CA VAL A 288 -13.48 14.02 -21.99
C VAL A 288 -12.10 13.66 -21.40
N GLN A 289 -11.46 14.62 -20.72
CA GLN A 289 -10.15 14.41 -20.11
C GLN A 289 -10.19 13.29 -19.05
N TRP A 290 -11.28 13.17 -18.30
CA TRP A 290 -11.47 12.08 -17.36
C TRP A 290 -11.60 10.72 -18.05
N GLN A 291 -12.36 10.64 -19.17
CA GLN A 291 -12.50 9.41 -19.96
C GLN A 291 -11.16 8.99 -20.60
N ASP A 292 -10.43 9.94 -21.15
CA ASP A 292 -9.08 9.70 -21.72
C ASP A 292 -8.12 9.17 -20.64
N PHE A 293 -8.16 9.76 -19.45
CA PHE A 293 -7.37 9.27 -18.31
C PHE A 293 -7.75 7.83 -17.93
N ILE A 294 -9.03 7.51 -17.78
CA ILE A 294 -9.47 6.15 -17.41
C ILE A 294 -9.02 5.13 -18.46
N ALA A 295 -9.15 5.47 -19.75
CA ALA A 295 -8.69 4.60 -20.84
C ALA A 295 -7.17 4.39 -20.81
N TRP A 296 -6.41 5.49 -20.67
CA TRP A 296 -4.95 5.43 -20.54
C TRP A 296 -4.53 4.64 -19.30
N PHE A 297 -5.13 4.95 -18.15
CA PHE A 297 -4.80 4.33 -16.87
C PHE A 297 -5.07 2.82 -16.87
N ALA A 298 -6.14 2.37 -17.52
CA ALA A 298 -6.42 0.93 -17.68
C ALA A 298 -5.37 0.23 -18.55
N ALA A 299 -4.89 0.91 -19.60
CA ALA A 299 -3.89 0.37 -20.52
C ALA A 299 -2.46 0.40 -19.98
N HIS A 300 -2.17 1.22 -18.97
CA HIS A 300 -0.83 1.41 -18.40
C HIS A 300 -0.83 1.08 -16.90
N PRO A 301 -0.96 -0.21 -16.52
CA PRO A 301 -0.85 -0.60 -15.13
C PRO A 301 0.57 -0.33 -14.61
N MET A 302 0.65 0.14 -13.36
CA MET A 302 1.94 0.25 -12.69
C MET A 302 2.50 -1.15 -12.46
N SER A 303 3.75 -1.35 -12.84
CA SER A 303 4.53 -2.52 -12.44
C SER A 303 5.54 -2.11 -11.38
N VAL A 304 5.56 -2.85 -10.27
CA VAL A 304 6.66 -2.74 -9.31
C VAL A 304 7.69 -3.78 -9.74
N PRO A 305 8.94 -3.37 -9.99
CA PRO A 305 9.98 -4.32 -10.40
C PRO A 305 10.17 -5.42 -9.36
N ASP A 306 10.42 -6.63 -9.82
CA ASP A 306 10.93 -7.71 -8.97
C ASP A 306 12.28 -7.27 -8.37
N PRO A 307 12.57 -7.64 -7.14
CA PRO A 307 13.77 -7.22 -6.41
C PRO A 307 15.08 -7.76 -7.01
#